data_2e8943b11045bf28154a6a625e78fbdf
#
_entry.id   2e8943b11045bf28154a6a625e78fbdf
#
_cell.length_a   1.000
_cell.length_b   1.000
_cell.length_c   1.000
_cell.angle_alpha   90.00
_cell.angle_beta   90.00
_cell.angle_gamma   90.00
#
_symmetry.space_group_name_H-M   'P 1'
#
loop_
_entity.id
_entity.type
_entity.pdbx_description
1 polymer ?
#
loop_
_entity_poly.entity_id
_entity_poly.type
_entity_poly.pdbx_seq_one_letter_code
_entity_poly.pdbx_strand_id
1 'polypeptide(L)'
;TDKSSLKAGETATLTFTLSEAATDFDASDVVVTGGTLSNFSGSGTGYTATFTPSAASGSVSVASGQFSDAAGNLNADGADANNRVALSYDGTPPTIAVPAM
;
A
#
# COMPACT_ATOMS: atom_id res chain seq x y z
N THR A 1 4.00 -0.02 -5.70
CA THR A 1 4.98 -0.25 -4.65
C THR A 1 6.36 -0.50 -5.24
N ASP A 2 7.40 -0.14 -4.53
CA ASP A 2 8.77 -0.44 -4.94
C ASP A 2 9.17 -1.88 -4.63
N LYS A 3 8.44 -2.53 -3.72
CA LYS A 3 8.66 -3.93 -3.32
C LYS A 3 7.32 -4.60 -3.08
N SER A 4 7.22 -5.87 -3.46
CA SER A 4 6.03 -6.67 -3.16
C SER A 4 6.31 -7.80 -2.17
N SER A 5 7.59 -8.09 -1.90
CA SER A 5 8.04 -9.07 -0.90
C SER A 5 8.99 -8.39 0.06
N LEU A 6 8.72 -8.54 1.35
CA LEU A 6 9.46 -7.87 2.42
C LEU A 6 10.03 -8.90 3.38
N LYS A 7 11.21 -8.60 3.91
CA LYS A 7 11.83 -9.37 4.98
C LYS A 7 11.89 -8.54 6.26
N ALA A 8 12.37 -9.14 7.35
CA ALA A 8 12.45 -8.45 8.65
C ALA A 8 13.19 -7.12 8.52
N GLY A 9 12.57 -6.06 9.03
CA GLY A 9 13.14 -4.71 9.01
C GLY A 9 12.92 -3.94 7.72
N GLU A 10 12.33 -4.54 6.68
CA GLU A 10 12.05 -3.84 5.44
C GLU A 10 10.69 -3.16 5.45
N THR A 11 10.60 -2.08 4.69
CA THR A 11 9.35 -1.38 4.40
C THR A 11 9.22 -1.21 2.90
N ALA A 12 8.01 -0.94 2.43
CA ALA A 12 7.75 -0.65 1.02
C ALA A 12 7.29 0.79 0.86
N THR A 13 7.73 1.43 -0.21
CA THR A 13 7.23 2.75 -0.60
C THR A 13 6.12 2.57 -1.62
N LEU A 14 4.94 3.06 -1.29
CA LEU A 14 3.78 3.02 -2.16
C LEU A 14 3.63 4.35 -2.87
N THR A 15 3.30 4.30 -4.16
CA THR A 15 3.03 5.49 -4.95
C THR A 15 1.59 5.42 -5.45
N PHE A 16 0.84 6.48 -5.18
CA PHE A 16 -0.53 6.62 -5.64
C PHE A 16 -0.53 7.66 -6.76
N THR A 17 -0.94 7.23 -7.95
CA THR A 17 -1.04 8.13 -9.11
C THR A 17 -2.49 8.28 -9.50
N LEU A 18 -2.98 9.50 -9.47
CA LEU A 18 -4.37 9.83 -9.81
C LEU A 18 -4.42 10.33 -11.26
N SER A 19 -5.50 10.05 -11.94
CA SER A 19 -5.72 10.56 -13.30
C SER A 19 -6.04 12.05 -13.31
N GLU A 20 -6.60 12.56 -12.22
CA GLU A 20 -6.92 13.97 -12.04
C GLU A 20 -6.51 14.39 -10.62
N ALA A 21 -6.19 15.67 -10.45
CA ALA A 21 -5.80 16.19 -9.15
C ALA A 21 -6.95 16.09 -8.15
N ALA A 22 -6.64 15.61 -6.96
CA ALA A 22 -7.58 15.55 -5.85
C ALA A 22 -7.25 16.62 -4.82
N THR A 23 -8.26 17.03 -4.06
CA THR A 23 -8.11 18.00 -2.97
C THR A 23 -8.30 17.37 -1.60
N ASP A 24 -8.83 16.16 -1.55
CA ASP A 24 -9.25 15.49 -0.32
C ASP A 24 -8.74 14.04 -0.21
N PHE A 25 -7.73 13.65 -0.99
CA PHE A 25 -7.12 12.33 -0.87
C PHE A 25 -6.11 12.32 0.27
N ASP A 26 -6.35 11.47 1.28
CA ASP A 26 -5.47 11.34 2.43
C ASP A 26 -5.38 9.89 2.89
N ALA A 27 -4.62 9.64 3.95
CA ALA A 27 -4.36 8.30 4.45
C ALA A 27 -5.65 7.56 4.89
N SER A 28 -6.68 8.28 5.31
CA SER A 28 -7.93 7.67 5.73
C SER A 28 -8.74 7.10 4.57
N ASP A 29 -8.42 7.49 3.33
CA ASP A 29 -9.06 6.97 2.12
C ASP A 29 -8.48 5.64 1.67
N VAL A 30 -7.40 5.18 2.31
CA VAL A 30 -6.66 3.99 1.93
C VAL A 30 -6.96 2.88 2.92
N VAL A 31 -7.32 1.70 2.40
CA VAL A 31 -7.57 0.50 3.22
C VAL A 31 -6.27 -0.31 3.28
N VAL A 32 -5.80 -0.59 4.51
CA VAL A 32 -4.55 -1.29 4.74
C VAL A 32 -4.82 -2.51 5.61
N THR A 33 -4.33 -3.67 5.18
CA THR A 33 -4.37 -4.90 5.98
C THR A 33 -2.96 -5.46 6.10
N GLY A 34 -2.68 -6.16 7.20
CA GLY A 34 -1.40 -6.82 7.42
C GLY A 34 -0.22 -5.89 7.64
N GLY A 35 -0.47 -4.64 7.96
CA GLY A 35 0.57 -3.65 8.20
C GLY A 35 -0.01 -2.28 8.48
N THR A 36 0.86 -1.27 8.48
CA THR A 36 0.47 0.12 8.72
C THR A 36 1.06 1.02 7.65
N LEU A 37 0.37 2.13 7.37
CA LEU A 37 0.89 3.22 6.54
C LEU A 37 1.43 4.34 7.41
N SER A 38 2.52 4.93 6.96
CA SER A 38 3.13 6.11 7.58
C SER A 38 3.68 7.02 6.48
N ASN A 39 4.06 8.24 6.87
CA ASN A 39 4.69 9.20 5.96
C ASN A 39 3.86 9.49 4.70
N PHE A 40 2.53 9.48 4.84
CA PHE A 40 1.65 9.81 3.72
C PHE A 40 1.84 11.27 3.34
N SER A 41 2.20 11.51 2.10
CA SER A 41 2.45 12.86 1.60
C SER A 41 2.18 12.93 0.11
N GLY A 42 2.04 14.14 -0.38
CA GLY A 42 1.84 14.42 -1.79
C GLY A 42 0.77 15.47 -2.02
N SER A 43 0.54 15.75 -3.28
CA SER A 43 -0.49 16.70 -3.71
C SER A 43 -0.79 16.50 -5.19
N GLY A 44 -1.91 17.06 -5.64
CA GLY A 44 -2.29 16.96 -7.04
C GLY A 44 -2.59 15.53 -7.46
N THR A 45 -1.76 14.95 -8.32
CA THR A 45 -1.93 13.60 -8.84
C THR A 45 -0.96 12.59 -8.27
N GLY A 46 0.03 13.03 -7.47
CA GLY A 46 1.08 12.15 -6.98
C GLY A 46 1.17 12.13 -5.46
N TYR A 47 1.05 10.94 -4.86
CA TYR A 47 1.11 10.73 -3.42
C TYR A 47 1.99 9.53 -3.12
N THR A 48 2.66 9.55 -1.97
CA THR A 48 3.49 8.44 -1.51
C THR A 48 3.22 8.14 -0.04
N ALA A 49 3.48 6.90 0.35
CA ALA A 49 3.39 6.48 1.75
C ALA A 49 4.33 5.29 1.97
N THR A 50 4.63 5.02 3.23
CA THR A 50 5.46 3.88 3.63
C THR A 50 4.58 2.80 4.25
N PHE A 51 4.70 1.57 3.75
CA PHE A 51 4.03 0.40 4.32
C PHE A 51 5.01 -0.36 5.20
N THR A 52 4.61 -0.59 6.45
CA THR A 52 5.37 -1.39 7.41
C THR A 52 4.58 -2.66 7.69
N PRO A 53 5.11 -3.85 7.34
CA PRO A 53 4.37 -5.10 7.51
C PRO A 53 4.22 -5.49 8.98
N SER A 54 3.08 -6.12 9.32
CA SER A 54 2.83 -6.67 10.65
C SER A 54 2.29 -8.10 10.58
N ALA A 55 2.13 -8.66 9.37
CA ALA A 55 1.63 -10.02 9.17
C ALA A 55 2.28 -10.61 7.91
N ALA A 56 2.14 -11.92 7.71
CA ALA A 56 2.75 -12.63 6.58
C ALA A 56 2.23 -12.16 5.23
N SER A 57 1.02 -11.64 5.20
CA SER A 57 0.45 -11.05 3.99
C SER A 57 -0.27 -9.76 4.34
N GLY A 58 -0.28 -8.83 3.40
CA GLY A 58 -0.99 -7.58 3.56
C GLY A 58 -1.50 -7.08 2.23
N SER A 59 -2.32 -6.06 2.29
CA SER A 59 -2.81 -5.40 1.08
C SER A 59 -3.07 -3.93 1.35
N VAL A 60 -2.98 -3.15 0.28
CA VAL A 60 -3.31 -1.73 0.28
C VAL A 60 -4.24 -1.49 -0.90
N SER A 61 -5.37 -0.86 -0.65
CA SER A 61 -6.36 -0.60 -1.69
C SER A 61 -7.07 0.72 -1.45
N VAL A 62 -7.65 1.26 -2.52
CA VAL A 62 -8.48 2.46 -2.48
C VAL A 62 -9.82 2.12 -3.13
N ALA A 63 -10.91 2.22 -2.36
CA ALA A 63 -12.24 1.93 -2.85
C ALA A 63 -12.80 3.13 -3.61
N SER A 64 -13.88 2.88 -4.37
CA SER A 64 -14.62 3.97 -5.02
C SER A 64 -15.27 4.88 -3.98
N GLY A 65 -15.43 6.15 -4.30
CA GLY A 65 -16.13 7.10 -3.45
C GLY A 65 -15.33 7.62 -2.27
N GLN A 66 -14.00 7.45 -2.27
CA GLN A 66 -13.17 7.84 -1.13
C GLN A 66 -12.61 9.26 -1.27
N PHE A 67 -12.42 9.75 -2.45
CA PHE A 67 -11.91 11.10 -2.69
C PHE A 67 -12.52 11.68 -3.97
N SER A 68 -12.37 12.99 -4.14
CA SER A 68 -12.96 13.68 -5.28
C SER A 68 -11.93 14.57 -5.97
N ASP A 69 -12.19 14.89 -7.24
CA ASP A 69 -11.43 15.88 -7.99
C ASP A 69 -11.93 17.31 -7.67
N ALA A 70 -11.31 18.31 -8.31
CA ALA A 70 -11.67 19.71 -8.07
C ALA A 70 -13.10 20.05 -8.51
N ALA A 71 -13.69 19.26 -9.41
CA ALA A 71 -15.06 19.43 -9.84
C ALA A 71 -16.07 18.70 -8.93
N GLY A 72 -15.59 17.97 -7.94
CA GLY A 72 -16.45 17.24 -7.00
C GLY A 72 -16.83 15.83 -7.45
N ASN A 73 -16.20 15.30 -8.50
CA ASN A 73 -16.46 13.93 -8.95
C ASN A 73 -15.68 12.94 -8.06
N LEU A 74 -16.39 11.97 -7.52
CA LEU A 74 -15.77 10.91 -6.70
C LEU A 74 -15.05 9.89 -7.57
N ASN A 75 -13.99 9.30 -7.05
CA ASN A 75 -13.32 8.21 -7.75
C ASN A 75 -14.26 7.02 -7.92
N ALA A 76 -14.20 6.36 -9.07
CA ALA A 76 -15.18 5.34 -9.45
C ALA A 76 -14.55 4.00 -9.86
N ASP A 77 -13.24 3.84 -9.72
CA ASP A 77 -12.50 2.68 -10.23
C ASP A 77 -12.00 1.75 -9.13
N GLY A 78 -12.66 1.75 -7.97
CA GLY A 78 -12.22 0.97 -6.81
C GLY A 78 -12.18 -0.55 -7.02
N ALA A 79 -12.87 -1.07 -8.05
CA ALA A 79 -12.84 -2.49 -8.40
C ALA A 79 -11.68 -2.85 -9.34
N ASP A 80 -10.97 -1.87 -9.88
CA ASP A 80 -9.87 -2.11 -10.81
C ASP A 80 -8.66 -2.69 -10.09
N ALA A 81 -7.93 -3.59 -10.79
CA ALA A 81 -6.76 -4.24 -10.20
C ALA A 81 -5.65 -3.25 -9.84
N ASN A 82 -5.57 -2.11 -10.54
CA ASN A 82 -4.55 -1.08 -10.28
C ASN A 82 -4.86 -0.21 -9.05
N ASN A 83 -6.00 -0.44 -8.38
CA ASN A 83 -6.35 0.26 -7.16
C ASN A 83 -5.98 -0.53 -5.90
N ARG A 84 -5.28 -1.65 -6.06
CA ARG A 84 -4.83 -2.47 -4.94
C ARG A 84 -3.46 -3.07 -5.22
N VAL A 85 -2.74 -3.35 -4.15
CA VAL A 85 -1.48 -4.08 -4.21
C VAL A 85 -1.45 -5.09 -3.07
N ALA A 86 -0.96 -6.29 -3.38
CA ALA A 86 -0.72 -7.32 -2.39
C ALA A 86 0.76 -7.31 -2.02
N LEU A 87 1.04 -7.44 -0.72
CA LEU A 87 2.40 -7.49 -0.20
C LEU A 87 2.55 -8.74 0.65
N SER A 88 3.73 -9.35 0.58
CA SER A 88 4.08 -10.49 1.43
C SER A 88 5.22 -10.11 2.36
N TYR A 89 5.24 -10.72 3.53
CA TYR A 89 6.28 -10.48 4.52
C TYR A 89 6.77 -11.82 5.06
N ASP A 90 8.07 -12.03 5.00
CA ASP A 90 8.74 -13.18 5.59
C ASP A 90 9.87 -12.68 6.49
N GLY A 91 9.60 -12.60 7.78
CA GLY A 91 10.58 -12.19 8.78
C GLY A 91 11.37 -13.36 9.37
N THR A 92 11.14 -14.57 8.87
CA THR A 92 11.79 -15.77 9.39
C THR A 92 13.06 -16.05 8.60
N PRO A 93 14.24 -16.03 9.22
CA PRO A 93 15.46 -16.40 8.51
C PRO A 93 15.43 -17.88 8.12
N PRO A 94 16.15 -18.26 7.05
CA PRO A 94 16.22 -19.66 6.66
C PRO A 94 16.92 -20.47 7.76
N THR A 95 16.53 -21.72 7.88
CA THR A 95 17.14 -22.65 8.82
C THR A 95 17.77 -23.80 8.05
N ILE A 96 18.74 -24.45 8.68
CA ILE A 96 19.38 -25.63 8.14
C ILE A 96 19.43 -26.71 9.22
N ALA A 97 19.18 -27.93 8.83
CA ALA A 97 19.36 -29.08 9.69
C ALA A 97 20.45 -29.97 9.11
N VAL A 98 21.45 -30.28 9.95
CA VAL A 98 22.50 -31.24 9.60
C VAL A 98 22.19 -32.51 10.32
N PRO A 99 21.91 -33.64 9.62
CA PRO A 99 21.60 -34.90 10.31
C PRO A 99 22.77 -35.39 11.15
N ALA A 100 22.44 -35.92 12.30
CA ALA A 100 23.45 -36.58 13.14
C ALA A 100 23.91 -37.87 12.49
N MET A 101 25.16 -38.17 12.69
CA MET A 101 25.76 -39.39 12.19
C MET A 101 25.56 -40.56 13.16
#